data_7de1cb44e0c4ae97153a47e85f850c78
#
_entry.id   7de1cb44e0c4ae97153a47e85f850c78
#
_cell.length_a   1.000
_cell.length_b   1.000
_cell.length_c   1.000
_cell.angle_alpha   90.00
_cell.angle_beta   90.00
_cell.angle_gamma   90.00
#
_symmetry.space_group_name_H-M   'P 1'
#
loop_
_entity.id
_entity.type
_entity.pdbx_description
1 polymer ?
#
loop_
_entity_poly.entity_id
_entity_poly.type
_entity_poly.pdbx_seq_one_letter_code
_entity_poly.pdbx_strand_id
1 'polypeptide(L)'
;MKKGIALLLVLAMTLCASAAFAEDVTIRWGNVFAPDMPFNLGVTRFAEDIAEKTDGRIKVEFYPSSQLGSNNALMSMLTEGSNQMGNEGGGFLSDLAPKFLIGEAVYAFKSVDHMLKVMNSEPGQEMFDELLANQGVRVIDVWYYGTRHITSNKEINTPADMAGMKMRVPNGPLYISNGTALGANPTPLALSEVYLALQTGVIDAQENPLPTIDANKFQEVQDYLILTGHNYNFNVIMVNDEFWQGLSAEDQQLITESVKAAGEYQMGIALEQETALLTSFEEAGMKIHTPDVEAFRTTAGEYMVKTYAPIWGEGFYEAVQGWSDKQ
;
A
#
# COMPACT_ATOMS: atom_id res chain seq x y z
N MET A 1 57.16 41.95 -2.72
CA MET A 1 55.75 42.15 -2.38
C MET A 1 54.73 41.88 -3.45
N LYS A 2 55.01 42.08 -4.76
CA LYS A 2 54.02 41.86 -5.85
C LYS A 2 53.77 40.39 -6.22
N LYS A 3 54.64 39.42 -5.90
CA LYS A 3 54.44 37.98 -6.17
C LYS A 3 53.62 37.24 -5.12
N GLY A 4 53.52 37.77 -3.89
CA GLY A 4 52.70 37.15 -2.84
C GLY A 4 51.22 37.46 -2.94
N ILE A 5 50.84 38.60 -3.51
CA ILE A 5 49.44 39.03 -3.67
C ILE A 5 48.76 38.26 -4.83
N ALA A 6 49.52 37.91 -5.88
CA ALA A 6 48.96 37.12 -6.99
C ALA A 6 48.63 35.66 -6.58
N LEU A 7 49.40 35.07 -5.67
CA LEU A 7 49.19 33.70 -5.20
C LEU A 7 47.97 33.60 -4.25
N LEU A 8 47.71 34.65 -3.44
CA LEU A 8 46.53 34.72 -2.59
C LEU A 8 45.21 34.94 -3.33
N LEU A 9 45.26 35.68 -4.45
CA LEU A 9 44.10 35.88 -5.32
C LEU A 9 43.71 34.60 -6.13
N VAL A 10 44.70 33.79 -6.55
CA VAL A 10 44.47 32.52 -7.23
C VAL A 10 43.90 31.48 -6.22
N LEU A 11 44.36 31.46 -5.00
CA LEU A 11 43.86 30.56 -3.98
C LEU A 11 42.42 30.93 -3.51
N ALA A 12 42.07 32.23 -3.52
CA ALA A 12 40.72 32.70 -3.21
C ALA A 12 39.72 32.42 -4.34
N MET A 13 40.18 32.40 -5.62
CA MET A 13 39.31 32.04 -6.76
C MET A 13 39.06 30.52 -6.89
N THR A 14 39.90 29.65 -6.34
CA THR A 14 39.70 28.20 -6.31
C THR A 14 38.80 27.75 -5.19
N LEU A 15 38.52 28.56 -4.17
CA LEU A 15 37.56 28.24 -3.11
C LEU A 15 36.10 28.69 -3.43
N CYS A 16 35.87 29.47 -4.48
CA CYS A 16 34.54 29.92 -4.89
C CYS A 16 33.92 29.07 -5.99
N ALA A 17 34.50 27.96 -6.39
CA ALA A 17 34.02 27.17 -7.52
C ALA A 17 33.59 25.75 -7.07
N SER A 18 32.52 25.65 -6.31
CA SER A 18 31.62 24.49 -6.35
C SER A 18 30.44 24.66 -5.37
N ALA A 19 29.76 25.80 -5.40
CA ALA A 19 28.33 25.73 -5.21
C ALA A 19 27.77 25.26 -6.57
N ALA A 20 27.90 23.98 -6.86
CA ALA A 20 27.03 23.36 -7.85
C ALA A 20 25.61 23.59 -7.30
N PHE A 21 24.88 24.52 -7.91
CA PHE A 21 23.45 24.63 -7.65
C PHE A 21 22.89 23.27 -8.01
N ALA A 22 22.46 22.53 -6.98
CA ALA A 22 21.76 21.27 -7.24
C ALA A 22 20.54 21.59 -8.12
N GLU A 23 20.37 20.82 -9.18
CA GLU A 23 19.33 21.03 -10.19
C GLU A 23 17.93 20.94 -9.54
N ASP A 24 16.99 21.76 -10.00
CA ASP A 24 15.59 21.68 -9.57
C ASP A 24 15.01 20.32 -9.96
N VAL A 25 14.37 19.64 -9.02
CA VAL A 25 13.79 18.31 -9.20
C VAL A 25 12.28 18.39 -9.08
N THR A 26 11.55 17.87 -10.05
CA THR A 26 10.11 17.70 -9.98
C THR A 26 9.76 16.23 -9.89
N ILE A 27 9.04 15.86 -8.83
CA ILE A 27 8.51 14.52 -8.60
C ILE A 27 7.02 14.54 -8.92
N ARG A 28 6.64 13.86 -9.99
CA ARG A 28 5.24 13.66 -10.34
C ARG A 28 4.74 12.35 -9.74
N TRP A 29 3.65 12.42 -8.97
CA TRP A 29 3.04 11.28 -8.28
C TRP A 29 1.52 11.28 -8.47
N GLY A 30 0.97 10.22 -9.02
CA GLY A 30 -0.47 10.02 -9.13
C GLY A 30 -0.93 8.79 -8.37
N ASN A 31 -2.16 8.83 -7.83
CA ASN A 31 -2.83 7.64 -7.31
C ASN A 31 -4.36 7.72 -7.47
N VAL A 32 -5.04 6.62 -7.11
CA VAL A 32 -6.50 6.48 -7.28
C VAL A 32 -7.30 6.89 -6.03
N PHE A 33 -6.64 7.18 -4.92
CA PHE A 33 -7.27 7.43 -3.62
C PHE A 33 -7.85 8.85 -3.52
N ALA A 34 -8.89 9.01 -2.68
CA ALA A 34 -9.47 10.32 -2.39
C ALA A 34 -8.48 11.19 -1.58
N PRO A 35 -8.51 12.54 -1.75
CA PRO A 35 -7.52 13.43 -1.15
C PRO A 35 -7.47 13.38 0.38
N ASP A 36 -8.59 13.10 1.02
CA ASP A 36 -8.78 13.08 2.48
C ASP A 36 -8.44 11.74 3.15
N MET A 37 -8.09 10.73 2.36
CA MET A 37 -7.63 9.46 2.91
C MET A 37 -6.28 9.61 3.63
N PRO A 38 -6.07 8.91 4.76
CA PRO A 38 -4.83 8.97 5.53
C PRO A 38 -3.58 8.81 4.66
N PHE A 39 -3.62 7.88 3.71
CA PHE A 39 -2.54 7.65 2.75
C PHE A 39 -2.16 8.93 1.99
N ASN A 40 -3.15 9.66 1.46
CA ASN A 40 -2.93 10.89 0.70
C ASN A 40 -2.52 12.09 1.58
N LEU A 41 -2.94 12.10 2.85
CA LEU A 41 -2.39 13.04 3.84
C LEU A 41 -0.90 12.79 4.06
N GLY A 42 -0.46 11.52 4.02
CA GLY A 42 0.96 11.16 4.02
C GLY A 42 1.70 11.70 2.79
N VAL A 43 1.15 11.51 1.58
CA VAL A 43 1.78 12.05 0.35
C VAL A 43 1.89 13.57 0.39
N THR A 44 0.85 14.26 0.89
CA THR A 44 0.88 15.71 1.08
C THR A 44 1.95 16.11 2.10
N ARG A 45 2.05 15.39 3.22
CA ARG A 45 3.09 15.61 4.23
C ARG A 45 4.49 15.43 3.67
N PHE A 46 4.72 14.39 2.86
CA PHE A 46 5.98 14.19 2.14
C PHE A 46 6.30 15.38 1.24
N ALA A 47 5.32 15.83 0.45
CA ALA A 47 5.50 16.96 -0.48
C ALA A 47 5.89 18.26 0.23
N GLU A 48 5.27 18.53 1.38
CA GLU A 48 5.58 19.70 2.21
C GLU A 48 6.97 19.60 2.83
N ASP A 49 7.29 18.45 3.44
CA ASP A 49 8.55 18.22 4.16
C ASP A 49 9.76 18.28 3.21
N ILE A 50 9.69 17.65 2.03
CA ILE A 50 10.79 17.67 1.08
C ILE A 50 11.00 19.07 0.47
N ALA A 51 9.92 19.80 0.22
CA ALA A 51 10.01 21.17 -0.26
C ALA A 51 10.65 22.09 0.80
N GLU A 52 10.26 21.95 2.07
CA GLU A 52 10.85 22.71 3.19
C GLU A 52 12.35 22.40 3.35
N LYS A 53 12.74 21.12 3.38
CA LYS A 53 14.13 20.68 3.54
C LYS A 53 15.07 21.10 2.41
N THR A 54 14.51 21.40 1.24
CA THR A 54 15.29 21.74 0.04
C THR A 54 15.07 23.17 -0.44
N ASP A 55 14.45 24.04 0.35
CA ASP A 55 14.08 25.42 -0.02
C ASP A 55 13.29 25.49 -1.35
N GLY A 56 12.46 24.49 -1.61
CA GLY A 56 11.61 24.38 -2.80
C GLY A 56 12.34 23.88 -4.06
N ARG A 57 13.57 23.41 -3.95
CA ARG A 57 14.32 22.82 -5.07
C ARG A 57 13.73 21.47 -5.50
N ILE A 58 13.31 20.62 -4.56
CA ILE A 58 12.57 19.40 -4.85
C ILE A 58 11.09 19.68 -4.63
N LYS A 59 10.27 19.48 -5.67
CA LYS A 59 8.83 19.71 -5.65
C LYS A 59 8.07 18.44 -6.02
N VAL A 60 6.95 18.22 -5.35
CA VAL A 60 6.05 17.11 -5.65
C VAL A 60 4.78 17.65 -6.31
N GLU A 61 4.50 17.21 -7.51
CA GLU A 61 3.23 17.40 -8.21
C GLU A 61 2.34 16.17 -7.94
N PHE A 62 1.39 16.31 -7.01
CA PHE A 62 0.53 15.21 -6.59
C PHE A 62 -0.85 15.26 -7.27
N TYR A 63 -1.26 14.11 -7.84
CA TYR A 63 -2.50 13.93 -8.60
C TYR A 63 -3.34 12.78 -8.02
N PRO A 64 -4.17 13.04 -6.98
CA PRO A 64 -5.05 12.04 -6.37
C PRO A 64 -6.29 11.74 -7.23
N SER A 65 -7.17 10.85 -6.76
CA SER A 65 -8.49 10.56 -7.32
C SER A 65 -8.47 10.15 -8.80
N SER A 66 -7.49 9.36 -9.21
CA SER A 66 -7.36 8.89 -10.60
C SER A 66 -7.22 10.00 -11.66
N GLN A 67 -6.73 11.20 -11.29
CA GLN A 67 -6.58 12.32 -12.24
C GLN A 67 -5.66 12.00 -13.40
N LEU A 68 -4.69 11.10 -13.21
CA LEU A 68 -3.78 10.64 -14.26
C LEU A 68 -4.17 9.27 -14.85
N GLY A 69 -5.25 8.64 -14.35
CA GLY A 69 -5.75 7.37 -14.87
C GLY A 69 -5.90 6.27 -13.81
N SER A 70 -6.10 5.05 -14.29
CA SER A 70 -6.23 3.84 -13.47
C SER A 70 -4.88 3.38 -12.91
N ASN A 71 -4.88 2.43 -11.95
CA ASN A 71 -3.67 1.79 -11.41
C ASN A 71 -2.73 1.31 -12.52
N ASN A 72 -3.25 0.63 -13.56
CA ASN A 72 -2.42 0.16 -14.68
C ASN A 72 -1.78 1.31 -15.46
N ALA A 73 -2.52 2.39 -15.71
CA ALA A 73 -1.97 3.58 -16.39
C ALA A 73 -0.88 4.26 -15.55
N LEU A 74 -1.12 4.38 -14.23
CA LEU A 74 -0.15 4.97 -13.30
C LEU A 74 1.13 4.12 -13.20
N MET A 75 0.98 2.79 -13.19
CA MET A 75 2.13 1.88 -13.19
C MET A 75 2.94 1.98 -14.49
N SER A 76 2.27 2.07 -15.65
CA SER A 76 2.96 2.32 -16.94
C SER A 76 3.73 3.65 -16.93
N MET A 77 3.08 4.73 -16.43
CA MET A 77 3.74 6.04 -16.30
C MET A 77 4.97 6.01 -15.39
N LEU A 78 4.92 5.23 -14.30
CA LEU A 78 6.05 5.06 -13.40
C LEU A 78 7.18 4.28 -14.06
N THR A 79 6.86 3.17 -14.73
CA THR A 79 7.84 2.34 -15.45
C THR A 79 8.52 3.13 -16.58
N GLU A 80 7.76 3.96 -17.31
CA GLU A 80 8.26 4.80 -18.41
C GLU A 80 8.95 6.09 -17.91
N GLY A 81 8.91 6.41 -16.62
CA GLY A 81 9.52 7.60 -16.01
C GLY A 81 8.74 8.90 -16.23
N SER A 82 7.53 8.87 -16.80
CA SER A 82 6.67 10.06 -16.89
C SER A 82 6.02 10.43 -15.54
N ASN A 83 5.89 9.50 -14.60
CA ASN A 83 5.78 9.73 -13.17
C ASN A 83 7.10 9.30 -12.52
N GLN A 84 7.65 10.12 -11.64
CA GLN A 84 8.90 9.82 -10.92
C GLN A 84 8.65 8.92 -9.72
N MET A 85 7.52 9.11 -9.04
CA MET A 85 7.10 8.30 -7.89
C MET A 85 5.67 7.81 -8.06
N GLY A 86 5.34 6.76 -7.29
CA GLY A 86 4.02 6.17 -7.25
C GLY A 86 3.86 5.23 -6.06
N ASN A 87 2.68 4.66 -5.94
CA ASN A 87 2.38 3.64 -4.95
C ASN A 87 1.45 2.59 -5.54
N GLU A 88 1.59 1.35 -5.07
CA GLU A 88 0.66 0.28 -5.45
C GLU A 88 0.63 -0.82 -4.38
N GLY A 89 -0.49 -1.53 -4.31
CA GLY A 89 -0.67 -2.70 -3.46
C GLY A 89 -0.13 -3.99 -4.09
N GLY A 90 0.20 -4.96 -3.25
CA GLY A 90 0.79 -6.23 -3.68
C GLY A 90 -0.04 -6.99 -4.73
N GLY A 91 -1.37 -6.91 -4.66
CA GLY A 91 -2.25 -7.58 -5.62
C GLY A 91 -2.11 -7.08 -7.06
N PHE A 92 -1.86 -5.79 -7.26
CA PHE A 92 -1.60 -5.22 -8.58
C PHE A 92 -0.15 -5.45 -9.04
N LEU A 93 0.79 -5.48 -8.10
CA LEU A 93 2.19 -5.73 -8.41
C LEU A 93 2.48 -7.21 -8.74
N SER A 94 1.62 -8.11 -8.34
CA SER A 94 1.80 -9.56 -8.54
C SER A 94 1.85 -9.99 -10.01
N ASP A 95 1.25 -9.24 -10.91
CA ASP A 95 1.36 -9.50 -12.35
C ASP A 95 2.75 -9.12 -12.90
N LEU A 96 3.49 -8.27 -12.18
CA LEU A 96 4.80 -7.74 -12.56
C LEU A 96 5.94 -8.44 -11.79
N ALA A 97 5.67 -8.80 -10.55
CA ALA A 97 6.57 -9.48 -9.63
C ALA A 97 5.75 -10.49 -8.78
N PRO A 98 5.65 -11.77 -9.21
CA PRO A 98 4.76 -12.76 -8.62
C PRO A 98 4.93 -13.01 -7.12
N LYS A 99 6.10 -12.75 -6.55
CA LYS A 99 6.31 -12.85 -5.09
C LYS A 99 5.42 -11.87 -4.30
N PHE A 100 4.99 -10.76 -4.89
CA PHE A 100 4.04 -9.83 -4.24
C PHE A 100 2.66 -10.43 -3.96
N LEU A 101 2.31 -11.56 -4.58
CA LEU A 101 1.09 -12.31 -4.25
C LEU A 101 0.97 -12.61 -2.76
N ILE A 102 2.09 -12.88 -2.07
CA ILE A 102 2.09 -13.19 -0.63
C ILE A 102 1.60 -12.00 0.20
N GLY A 103 1.91 -10.78 -0.23
CA GLY A 103 1.54 -9.56 0.47
C GLY A 103 0.04 -9.30 0.55
N GLU A 104 -0.73 -9.90 -0.36
CA GLU A 104 -2.19 -9.79 -0.39
C GLU A 104 -2.88 -11.12 -0.04
N ALA A 105 -2.11 -12.18 0.25
CA ALA A 105 -2.70 -13.45 0.64
C ALA A 105 -3.37 -13.32 2.02
N VAL A 106 -4.61 -13.80 2.11
CA VAL A 106 -5.35 -13.74 3.38
C VAL A 106 -4.59 -14.46 4.49
N TYR A 107 -4.51 -13.83 5.66
CA TYR A 107 -3.81 -14.29 6.86
C TYR A 107 -2.30 -14.56 6.69
N ALA A 108 -1.64 -14.06 5.64
CA ALA A 108 -0.19 -14.14 5.52
C ALA A 108 0.51 -13.37 6.67
N PHE A 109 -0.05 -12.26 7.08
CA PHE A 109 0.44 -11.47 8.21
C PHE A 109 -0.43 -11.64 9.45
N LYS A 110 0.17 -11.48 10.65
CA LYS A 110 -0.49 -11.62 11.95
C LYS A 110 -0.97 -10.30 12.55
N SER A 111 -0.32 -9.20 12.16
CA SER A 111 -0.59 -7.84 12.63
C SER A 111 0.05 -6.83 11.69
N VAL A 112 -0.27 -5.55 11.86
CA VAL A 112 0.41 -4.44 11.16
C VAL A 112 1.92 -4.46 11.42
N ASP A 113 2.34 -4.61 12.69
CA ASP A 113 3.75 -4.69 13.07
C ASP A 113 4.45 -5.89 12.41
N HIS A 114 3.81 -7.05 12.38
CA HIS A 114 4.35 -8.22 11.69
C HIS A 114 4.50 -7.99 10.19
N MET A 115 3.49 -7.40 9.54
CA MET A 115 3.54 -7.06 8.12
C MET A 115 4.72 -6.11 7.82
N LEU A 116 4.87 -5.02 8.58
CA LEU A 116 5.97 -4.07 8.39
C LEU A 116 7.34 -4.72 8.62
N LYS A 117 7.46 -5.61 9.61
CA LYS A 117 8.71 -6.34 9.85
C LYS A 117 9.06 -7.29 8.72
N VAL A 118 8.11 -8.06 8.22
CA VAL A 118 8.33 -8.96 7.07
C VAL A 118 8.73 -8.16 5.84
N MET A 119 8.00 -7.09 5.53
CA MET A 119 8.28 -6.28 4.35
C MET A 119 9.63 -5.55 4.41
N ASN A 120 10.15 -5.27 5.61
CA ASN A 120 11.48 -4.68 5.84
C ASN A 120 12.58 -5.74 6.09
N SER A 121 12.33 -7.01 5.75
CA SER A 121 13.26 -8.12 5.94
C SER A 121 13.66 -8.76 4.61
N GLU A 122 14.44 -9.86 4.67
CA GLU A 122 14.89 -10.57 3.48
C GLU A 122 13.73 -10.99 2.54
N PRO A 123 12.61 -11.60 3.00
CA PRO A 123 11.45 -11.86 2.14
C PRO A 123 10.89 -10.63 1.44
N GLY A 124 10.83 -9.48 2.13
CA GLY A 124 10.40 -8.22 1.52
C GLY A 124 11.38 -7.73 0.47
N GLN A 125 12.68 -7.79 0.77
CA GLN A 125 13.73 -7.40 -0.18
C GLN A 125 13.72 -8.26 -1.44
N GLU A 126 13.45 -9.57 -1.33
CA GLU A 126 13.31 -10.43 -2.51
C GLU A 126 12.16 -9.99 -3.44
N MET A 127 11.03 -9.52 -2.88
CA MET A 127 9.93 -8.97 -3.66
C MET A 127 10.33 -7.66 -4.36
N PHE A 128 11.06 -6.79 -3.65
CA PHE A 128 11.51 -5.50 -4.17
C PHE A 128 12.55 -5.67 -5.27
N ASP A 129 13.48 -6.59 -5.11
CA ASP A 129 14.51 -6.90 -6.10
C ASP A 129 13.89 -7.49 -7.39
N GLU A 130 12.85 -8.35 -7.25
CA GLU A 130 12.11 -8.88 -8.39
C GLU A 130 11.41 -7.76 -9.18
N LEU A 131 10.75 -6.82 -8.51
CA LEU A 131 10.09 -5.68 -9.14
C LEU A 131 11.11 -4.77 -9.84
N LEU A 132 12.23 -4.48 -9.18
CA LEU A 132 13.31 -3.69 -9.76
C LEU A 132 13.89 -4.35 -11.01
N ALA A 133 14.17 -5.64 -10.95
CA ALA A 133 14.72 -6.40 -12.08
C ALA A 133 13.76 -6.48 -13.27
N ASN A 134 12.46 -6.64 -13.01
CA ASN A 134 11.47 -6.85 -14.06
C ASN A 134 10.96 -5.54 -14.68
N GLN A 135 10.90 -4.45 -13.91
CA GLN A 135 10.19 -3.22 -14.29
C GLN A 135 11.04 -1.95 -14.22
N GLY A 136 12.25 -2.00 -13.69
CA GLY A 136 13.05 -0.79 -13.46
C GLY A 136 12.40 0.16 -12.43
N VAL A 137 11.65 -0.38 -11.48
CA VAL A 137 10.95 0.37 -10.44
C VAL A 137 11.48 -0.07 -9.08
N ARG A 138 11.98 0.88 -8.31
CA ARG A 138 12.57 0.69 -6.99
C ARG A 138 11.54 0.94 -5.90
N VAL A 139 11.43 0.03 -4.94
CA VAL A 139 10.69 0.28 -3.69
C VAL A 139 11.60 1.04 -2.72
N ILE A 140 11.08 2.10 -2.11
CA ILE A 140 11.81 2.94 -1.13
C ILE A 140 11.16 2.93 0.25
N ASP A 141 9.89 2.55 0.37
CA ASP A 141 9.22 2.38 1.66
C ASP A 141 7.96 1.51 1.53
N VAL A 142 7.40 1.11 2.67
CA VAL A 142 6.15 0.35 2.78
C VAL A 142 5.20 1.06 3.75
N TRP A 143 4.05 1.48 3.23
CA TRP A 143 3.05 2.21 4.02
C TRP A 143 1.84 1.34 4.32
N TYR A 144 1.40 1.36 5.57
CA TYR A 144 0.15 0.72 5.97
C TYR A 144 -1.04 1.39 5.26
N TYR A 145 -1.92 0.57 4.68
CA TYR A 145 -3.10 1.07 3.97
C TYR A 145 -4.39 0.85 4.77
N GLY A 146 -4.48 -0.23 5.54
CA GLY A 146 -5.63 -0.55 6.37
C GLY A 146 -5.81 -2.05 6.60
N THR A 147 -6.52 -2.40 7.68
CA THR A 147 -6.90 -3.79 7.96
C THR A 147 -8.26 -4.08 7.32
N ARG A 148 -8.33 -5.16 6.52
CA ARG A 148 -9.54 -5.54 5.79
C ARG A 148 -10.46 -6.39 6.64
N HIS A 149 -11.74 -6.05 6.57
CA HIS A 149 -12.85 -6.70 7.26
C HIS A 149 -13.98 -6.96 6.26
N ILE A 150 -14.93 -7.82 6.64
CA ILE A 150 -16.11 -8.15 5.82
C ILE A 150 -17.30 -7.31 6.29
N THR A 151 -18.12 -6.79 5.36
CA THR A 151 -19.48 -6.34 5.67
C THR A 151 -20.49 -7.27 5.05
N SER A 152 -21.64 -7.47 5.71
CA SER A 152 -22.70 -8.41 5.28
C SER A 152 -24.04 -8.02 5.86
N ASN A 153 -25.14 -8.51 5.27
CA ASN A 153 -26.49 -8.44 5.83
C ASN A 153 -26.83 -9.69 6.68
N LYS A 154 -25.84 -10.56 6.93
CA LYS A 154 -25.96 -11.73 7.81
C LYS A 154 -24.78 -11.79 8.76
N GLU A 155 -25.01 -12.29 9.94
CA GLU A 155 -23.94 -12.62 10.87
C GLU A 155 -23.07 -13.77 10.31
N ILE A 156 -21.76 -13.61 10.38
CA ILE A 156 -20.78 -14.58 9.87
C ILE A 156 -19.84 -14.89 11.04
N ASN A 157 -19.76 -16.14 11.46
CA ASN A 157 -18.88 -16.58 12.54
C ASN A 157 -17.75 -17.50 12.04
N THR A 158 -17.98 -18.27 11.00
CA THR A 158 -17.02 -19.23 10.45
C THR A 158 -17.02 -19.17 8.91
N PRO A 159 -15.99 -19.73 8.22
CA PRO A 159 -16.01 -19.86 6.76
C PRO A 159 -17.25 -20.60 6.22
N ALA A 160 -17.82 -21.53 6.99
CA ALA A 160 -19.01 -22.26 6.58
C ALA A 160 -20.25 -21.35 6.42
N ASP A 161 -20.34 -20.27 7.19
CA ASP A 161 -21.44 -19.31 7.11
C ASP A 161 -21.41 -18.49 5.82
N MET A 162 -20.23 -18.45 5.15
CA MET A 162 -20.05 -17.77 3.85
C MET A 162 -20.39 -18.66 2.65
N ALA A 163 -20.73 -19.93 2.87
CA ALA A 163 -21.00 -20.86 1.76
C ALA A 163 -22.17 -20.38 0.89
N GLY A 164 -21.92 -20.20 -0.40
CA GLY A 164 -22.88 -19.70 -1.39
C GLY A 164 -23.13 -18.18 -1.34
N MET A 165 -22.51 -17.45 -0.40
CA MET A 165 -22.61 -15.99 -0.29
C MET A 165 -21.83 -15.34 -1.44
N LYS A 166 -22.48 -14.48 -2.19
CA LYS A 166 -21.84 -13.68 -3.24
C LYS A 166 -21.09 -12.52 -2.59
N MET A 167 -19.80 -12.70 -2.38
CA MET A 167 -18.97 -11.64 -1.83
C MET A 167 -18.24 -10.90 -2.93
N ARG A 168 -18.45 -9.59 -3.01
CA ARG A 168 -17.66 -8.76 -3.93
C ARG A 168 -16.18 -8.77 -3.50
N VAL A 169 -15.35 -8.96 -4.51
CA VAL A 169 -13.90 -8.77 -4.39
C VAL A 169 -13.40 -7.80 -5.46
N PRO A 170 -12.24 -7.16 -5.31
CA PRO A 170 -11.61 -6.42 -6.41
C PRO A 170 -11.37 -7.31 -7.64
N ASN A 171 -11.20 -6.69 -8.82
CA ASN A 171 -10.84 -7.41 -10.02
C ASN A 171 -9.40 -7.95 -9.92
N GLY A 172 -9.25 -9.24 -10.18
CA GLY A 172 -7.96 -9.90 -10.23
C GLY A 172 -7.99 -11.33 -9.69
N PRO A 173 -7.11 -12.21 -10.19
CA PRO A 173 -7.11 -13.63 -9.82
C PRO A 173 -6.89 -13.88 -8.33
N LEU A 174 -5.98 -13.12 -7.71
CA LEU A 174 -5.68 -13.28 -6.30
C LEU A 174 -6.87 -12.90 -5.40
N TYR A 175 -7.59 -11.83 -5.74
CA TYR A 175 -8.77 -11.41 -4.97
C TYR A 175 -9.91 -12.43 -5.06
N ILE A 176 -10.06 -13.08 -6.23
CA ILE A 176 -10.99 -14.22 -6.40
C ILE A 176 -10.53 -15.37 -5.47
N SER A 177 -9.27 -15.69 -5.44
CA SER A 177 -8.71 -16.72 -4.55
C SER A 177 -8.89 -16.38 -3.08
N ASN A 178 -8.70 -15.12 -2.68
CA ASN A 178 -8.93 -14.64 -1.32
C ASN A 178 -10.40 -14.85 -0.90
N GLY A 179 -11.35 -14.45 -1.76
CA GLY A 179 -12.76 -14.68 -1.49
C GLY A 179 -13.13 -16.16 -1.37
N THR A 180 -12.53 -17.00 -2.21
CA THR A 180 -12.72 -18.47 -2.14
C THR A 180 -12.10 -19.05 -0.86
N ALA A 181 -10.92 -18.59 -0.47
CA ALA A 181 -10.23 -19.01 0.75
C ALA A 181 -11.02 -18.66 2.01
N LEU A 182 -11.73 -17.53 2.01
CA LEU A 182 -12.63 -17.11 3.09
C LEU A 182 -13.96 -17.89 3.10
N GLY A 183 -14.23 -18.77 2.12
CA GLY A 183 -15.42 -19.60 2.06
C GLY A 183 -16.57 -19.04 1.21
N ALA A 184 -16.40 -17.87 0.60
CA ALA A 184 -17.43 -17.20 -0.21
C ALA A 184 -17.46 -17.67 -1.67
N ASN A 185 -18.48 -17.19 -2.38
CA ASN A 185 -18.54 -17.19 -3.84
C ASN A 185 -18.11 -15.80 -4.34
N PRO A 186 -16.84 -15.61 -4.74
CA PRO A 186 -16.33 -14.30 -5.09
C PRO A 186 -16.95 -13.75 -6.37
N THR A 187 -17.32 -12.47 -6.34
CA THR A 187 -17.91 -11.74 -7.45
C THR A 187 -17.05 -10.51 -7.74
N PRO A 188 -16.15 -10.55 -8.75
CA PRO A 188 -15.30 -9.42 -9.09
C PRO A 188 -16.12 -8.23 -9.62
N LEU A 189 -15.97 -7.05 -9.00
CA LEU A 189 -16.61 -5.80 -9.42
C LEU A 189 -15.68 -4.60 -9.14
N ALA A 190 -15.78 -3.55 -9.97
CA ALA A 190 -15.15 -2.28 -9.68
C ALA A 190 -15.71 -1.67 -8.38
N LEU A 191 -14.88 -0.93 -7.62
CA LEU A 191 -15.28 -0.35 -6.34
C LEU A 191 -16.50 0.58 -6.48
N SER A 192 -16.57 1.35 -7.55
CA SER A 192 -17.67 2.27 -7.85
C SER A 192 -19.03 1.60 -8.06
N GLU A 193 -19.06 0.29 -8.32
CA GLU A 193 -20.29 -0.49 -8.55
C GLU A 193 -20.80 -1.15 -7.26
N VAL A 194 -19.98 -1.20 -6.20
CA VAL A 194 -20.27 -2.05 -5.01
C VAL A 194 -21.47 -1.57 -4.23
N TYR A 195 -21.61 -0.26 -3.98
CA TYR A 195 -22.73 0.28 -3.21
C TYR A 195 -24.07 -0.12 -3.82
N LEU A 196 -24.24 0.10 -5.13
CA LEU A 196 -25.47 -0.25 -5.84
C LEU A 196 -25.70 -1.76 -5.87
N ALA A 197 -24.65 -2.56 -6.04
CA ALA A 197 -24.74 -4.02 -6.06
C ALA A 197 -25.16 -4.59 -4.69
N LEU A 198 -24.67 -4.02 -3.58
CA LEU A 198 -25.11 -4.34 -2.22
C LEU A 198 -26.57 -3.92 -1.99
N GLN A 199 -26.91 -2.68 -2.35
CA GLN A 199 -28.26 -2.14 -2.18
C GLN A 199 -29.34 -2.93 -2.93
N THR A 200 -29.01 -3.43 -4.12
CA THR A 200 -29.94 -4.20 -4.95
C THR A 200 -29.88 -5.71 -4.72
N GLY A 201 -29.00 -6.21 -3.84
CA GLY A 201 -28.85 -7.63 -3.54
C GLY A 201 -28.21 -8.45 -4.69
N VAL A 202 -27.50 -7.80 -5.60
CA VAL A 202 -26.68 -8.49 -6.62
C VAL A 202 -25.52 -9.23 -5.97
N ILE A 203 -24.96 -8.63 -4.89
CA ILE A 203 -23.98 -9.22 -4.00
C ILE A 203 -24.49 -9.15 -2.55
N ASP A 204 -24.06 -10.09 -1.71
CA ASP A 204 -24.50 -10.24 -0.33
C ASP A 204 -23.53 -9.59 0.68
N ALA A 205 -22.25 -9.48 0.29
CA ALA A 205 -21.14 -9.03 1.13
C ALA A 205 -20.06 -8.36 0.30
N GLN A 206 -19.18 -7.63 0.96
CA GLN A 206 -17.92 -7.11 0.44
C GLN A 206 -16.84 -7.14 1.53
N GLU A 207 -15.59 -6.88 1.19
CA GLU A 207 -14.47 -6.79 2.12
C GLU A 207 -13.59 -5.59 1.77
N ASN A 208 -13.23 -4.80 2.79
CA ASN A 208 -12.39 -3.61 2.68
C ASN A 208 -11.88 -3.15 4.05
N PRO A 209 -10.88 -2.25 4.09
CA PRO A 209 -10.54 -1.48 5.29
C PRO A 209 -11.69 -0.55 5.72
N LEU A 210 -11.74 -0.25 7.01
CA LEU A 210 -12.80 0.61 7.59
C LEU A 210 -12.92 1.99 6.93
N PRO A 211 -11.81 2.70 6.62
CA PRO A 211 -11.92 3.98 5.90
C PRO A 211 -12.56 3.85 4.51
N THR A 212 -12.32 2.73 3.82
CA THR A 212 -12.93 2.48 2.51
C THR A 212 -14.41 2.16 2.64
N ILE A 213 -14.81 1.44 3.69
CA ILE A 213 -16.22 1.16 4.00
C ILE A 213 -16.96 2.47 4.23
N ASP A 214 -16.40 3.36 5.05
CA ASP A 214 -16.98 4.67 5.36
C ASP A 214 -17.08 5.59 4.14
N ALA A 215 -15.98 5.76 3.42
CA ALA A 215 -15.91 6.62 2.23
C ALA A 215 -16.90 6.20 1.13
N ASN A 216 -17.21 4.90 1.02
CA ASN A 216 -18.18 4.37 0.07
C ASN A 216 -19.57 4.12 0.68
N LYS A 217 -19.78 4.48 1.94
CA LYS A 217 -21.06 4.42 2.66
C LYS A 217 -21.67 3.02 2.71
N PHE A 218 -20.85 1.97 2.79
CA PHE A 218 -21.36 0.61 2.83
C PHE A 218 -22.14 0.32 4.10
N GLN A 219 -21.89 1.04 5.19
CA GLN A 219 -22.67 1.01 6.44
C GLN A 219 -24.15 1.42 6.26
N GLU A 220 -24.51 2.08 5.16
CA GLU A 220 -25.91 2.40 4.87
C GLU A 220 -26.71 1.23 4.27
N VAL A 221 -26.01 0.22 3.74
CA VAL A 221 -26.58 -0.91 2.98
C VAL A 221 -26.14 -2.27 3.49
N GLN A 222 -25.40 -2.31 4.62
CA GLN A 222 -24.90 -3.53 5.26
C GLN A 222 -25.14 -3.50 6.76
N ASP A 223 -25.76 -4.54 7.33
CA ASP A 223 -26.14 -4.61 8.74
C ASP A 223 -25.00 -4.97 9.69
N TYR A 224 -24.00 -5.70 9.19
CA TYR A 224 -22.91 -6.26 10.01
C TYR A 224 -21.55 -5.84 9.50
N LEU A 225 -20.67 -5.49 10.43
CA LEU A 225 -19.23 -5.44 10.25
C LEU A 225 -18.62 -6.66 10.96
N ILE A 226 -17.98 -7.54 10.19
CA ILE A 226 -17.35 -8.76 10.68
C ILE A 226 -15.84 -8.52 10.76
N LEU A 227 -15.31 -8.46 11.98
CA LEU A 227 -13.90 -8.14 12.25
C LEU A 227 -12.97 -9.33 11.95
N THR A 228 -12.93 -9.76 10.71
CA THR A 228 -12.10 -10.89 10.28
C THR A 228 -10.60 -10.59 10.34
N GLY A 229 -10.18 -9.33 10.13
CA GLY A 229 -8.77 -8.95 10.08
C GLY A 229 -7.96 -9.84 9.13
N HIS A 230 -8.57 -10.24 8.01
CA HIS A 230 -8.04 -11.28 7.14
C HIS A 230 -6.87 -10.81 6.27
N ASN A 231 -6.66 -9.50 6.16
CA ASN A 231 -5.51 -8.94 5.46
C ASN A 231 -5.11 -7.60 6.08
N TYR A 232 -3.81 -7.44 6.36
CA TYR A 232 -3.18 -6.20 6.75
C TYR A 232 -2.56 -5.59 5.50
N ASN A 233 -3.33 -4.76 4.81
CA ASN A 233 -2.94 -4.19 3.53
C ASN A 233 -1.86 -3.14 3.66
N PHE A 234 -0.98 -3.15 2.69
CA PHE A 234 0.05 -2.14 2.50
C PHE A 234 0.07 -1.65 1.05
N ASN A 235 0.67 -0.50 0.84
CA ASN A 235 1.15 -0.05 -0.45
C ASN A 235 2.67 0.13 -0.34
N VAL A 236 3.41 -0.30 -1.35
CA VAL A 236 4.81 0.07 -1.47
C VAL A 236 4.92 1.45 -2.13
N ILE A 237 5.84 2.27 -1.62
CA ILE A 237 6.19 3.54 -2.21
C ILE A 237 7.33 3.29 -3.18
N MET A 238 7.12 3.68 -4.42
CA MET A 238 7.98 3.34 -5.54
C MET A 238 8.53 4.57 -6.24
N VAL A 239 9.71 4.40 -6.82
CA VAL A 239 10.36 5.41 -7.65
C VAL A 239 10.88 4.75 -8.94
N ASN A 240 10.79 5.46 -10.06
CA ASN A 240 11.47 5.05 -11.30
C ASN A 240 12.98 4.97 -11.05
N ASP A 241 13.62 3.84 -11.36
CA ASP A 241 15.02 3.61 -10.97
C ASP A 241 15.99 4.49 -11.77
N GLU A 242 15.72 4.80 -13.04
CA GLU A 242 16.55 5.71 -13.82
C GLU A 242 16.54 7.12 -13.23
N PHE A 243 15.35 7.64 -12.89
CA PHE A 243 15.23 8.90 -12.16
C PHE A 243 15.98 8.87 -10.82
N TRP A 244 15.81 7.78 -10.03
CA TRP A 244 16.48 7.61 -8.74
C TRP A 244 18.00 7.64 -8.86
N GLN A 245 18.56 6.93 -9.83
CA GLN A 245 20.02 6.89 -10.09
C GLN A 245 20.55 8.24 -10.58
N GLY A 246 19.70 9.09 -11.16
CA GLY A 246 20.05 10.46 -11.57
C GLY A 246 20.15 11.46 -10.41
N LEU A 247 19.60 11.12 -9.23
CA LEU A 247 19.64 11.98 -8.05
C LEU A 247 20.99 11.92 -7.34
N SER A 248 21.36 13.01 -6.66
CA SER A 248 22.48 13.00 -5.74
C SER A 248 22.22 12.06 -4.54
N ALA A 249 23.28 11.54 -3.92
CA ALA A 249 23.14 10.72 -2.71
C ALA A 249 22.45 11.47 -1.57
N GLU A 250 22.64 12.78 -1.47
CA GLU A 250 21.98 13.65 -0.51
C GLU A 250 20.48 13.72 -0.78
N ASP A 251 20.05 13.90 -2.04
CA ASP A 251 18.65 13.94 -2.42
C ASP A 251 17.95 12.58 -2.22
N GLN A 252 18.63 11.48 -2.55
CA GLN A 252 18.14 10.13 -2.27
C GLN A 252 17.90 9.93 -0.76
N GLN A 253 18.81 10.38 0.08
CA GLN A 253 18.68 10.30 1.52
C GLN A 253 17.52 11.17 2.02
N LEU A 254 17.43 12.44 1.61
CA LEU A 254 16.34 13.35 2.00
C LEU A 254 14.97 12.82 1.60
N ILE A 255 14.83 12.30 0.37
CA ILE A 255 13.59 11.70 -0.11
C ILE A 255 13.23 10.47 0.74
N THR A 256 14.18 9.57 1.00
CA THR A 256 13.93 8.36 1.81
C THR A 256 13.49 8.72 3.23
N GLU A 257 14.18 9.65 3.89
CA GLU A 257 13.84 10.09 5.25
C GLU A 257 12.46 10.77 5.30
N SER A 258 12.15 11.62 4.32
CA SER A 258 10.87 12.33 4.24
C SER A 258 9.70 11.39 3.94
N VAL A 259 9.89 10.41 3.05
CA VAL A 259 8.90 9.36 2.75
C VAL A 259 8.63 8.51 3.98
N LYS A 260 9.67 8.10 4.72
CA LYS A 260 9.52 7.33 5.95
C LYS A 260 8.75 8.09 7.02
N ALA A 261 9.11 9.35 7.27
CA ALA A 261 8.41 10.19 8.25
C ALA A 261 6.93 10.41 7.86
N ALA A 262 6.64 10.56 6.57
CA ALA A 262 5.28 10.68 6.05
C ALA A 262 4.49 9.36 6.20
N GLY A 263 5.14 8.22 6.04
CA GLY A 263 4.56 6.89 6.26
C GLY A 263 4.16 6.67 7.73
N GLU A 264 5.03 7.04 8.67
CA GLU A 264 4.74 6.99 10.11
C GLU A 264 3.57 7.93 10.48
N TYR A 265 3.56 9.15 9.92
CA TYR A 265 2.49 10.12 10.13
C TYR A 265 1.13 9.61 9.64
N GLN A 266 1.03 9.13 8.39
CA GLN A 266 -0.23 8.64 7.85
C GLN A 266 -0.72 7.38 8.55
N MET A 267 0.18 6.48 8.97
CA MET A 267 -0.18 5.28 9.71
C MET A 267 -0.81 5.63 11.06
N GLY A 268 -0.27 6.64 11.77
CA GLY A 268 -0.88 7.13 13.01
C GLY A 268 -2.34 7.58 12.79
N ILE A 269 -2.59 8.38 11.73
CA ILE A 269 -3.93 8.82 11.36
C ILE A 269 -4.83 7.64 11.00
N ALA A 270 -4.34 6.67 10.21
CA ALA A 270 -5.11 5.51 9.79
C ALA A 270 -5.58 4.66 10.98
N LEU A 271 -4.70 4.38 11.95
CA LEU A 271 -5.02 3.61 13.15
C LEU A 271 -6.00 4.33 14.07
N GLU A 272 -5.84 5.66 14.24
CA GLU A 272 -6.80 6.50 14.99
C GLU A 272 -8.17 6.50 14.30
N GLN A 273 -8.19 6.66 12.97
CA GLN A 273 -9.43 6.65 12.19
C GLN A 273 -10.12 5.29 12.24
N GLU A 274 -9.40 4.17 12.11
CA GLU A 274 -9.98 2.83 12.24
C GLU A 274 -10.67 2.65 13.59
N THR A 275 -10.05 3.11 14.67
CA THR A 275 -10.65 3.05 16.02
C THR A 275 -11.91 3.90 16.13
N ALA A 276 -11.89 5.13 15.59
CA ALA A 276 -13.05 6.02 15.62
C ALA A 276 -14.21 5.50 14.77
N LEU A 277 -13.91 4.89 13.62
CA LEU A 277 -14.91 4.34 12.70
C LEU A 277 -15.69 3.16 13.30
N LEU A 278 -15.08 2.34 14.15
CA LEU A 278 -15.83 1.29 14.87
C LEU A 278 -16.99 1.89 15.67
N THR A 279 -16.72 2.94 16.44
CA THR A 279 -17.77 3.65 17.19
C THR A 279 -18.81 4.29 16.26
N SER A 280 -18.36 4.94 15.20
CA SER A 280 -19.25 5.58 14.22
C SER A 280 -20.17 4.58 13.52
N PHE A 281 -19.68 3.39 13.19
CA PHE A 281 -20.48 2.34 12.55
C PHE A 281 -21.51 1.74 13.52
N GLU A 282 -21.18 1.57 14.82
CA GLU A 282 -22.15 1.17 15.86
C GLU A 282 -23.24 2.23 16.01
N GLU A 283 -22.87 3.51 16.05
CA GLU A 283 -23.81 4.62 16.14
C GLU A 283 -24.71 4.71 14.89
N ALA A 284 -24.19 4.36 13.70
CA ALA A 284 -24.95 4.24 12.46
C ALA A 284 -25.88 3.03 12.42
N GLY A 285 -25.80 2.12 13.40
CA GLY A 285 -26.67 0.96 13.53
C GLY A 285 -26.08 -0.36 13.00
N MET A 286 -24.81 -0.38 12.55
CA MET A 286 -24.14 -1.63 12.21
C MET A 286 -23.88 -2.47 13.45
N LYS A 287 -24.03 -3.77 13.32
CA LYS A 287 -23.66 -4.75 14.34
C LYS A 287 -22.23 -5.18 14.13
N ILE A 288 -21.33 -4.83 15.07
CA ILE A 288 -19.94 -5.25 15.01
C ILE A 288 -19.82 -6.64 15.64
N HIS A 289 -19.26 -7.57 14.88
CA HIS A 289 -19.09 -8.97 15.27
C HIS A 289 -17.64 -9.44 15.08
N THR A 290 -17.09 -10.10 16.11
CA THR A 290 -15.78 -10.76 16.00
C THR A 290 -16.02 -12.26 15.77
N PRO A 291 -15.66 -12.80 14.60
CA PRO A 291 -15.89 -14.19 14.24
C PRO A 291 -14.83 -15.12 14.86
N ASP A 292 -14.96 -16.41 14.62
CA ASP A 292 -13.88 -17.38 14.89
C ASP A 292 -12.75 -17.18 13.86
N VAL A 293 -11.85 -16.24 14.17
CA VAL A 293 -10.72 -15.86 13.30
C VAL A 293 -9.79 -17.04 13.04
N GLU A 294 -9.62 -17.97 14.02
CA GLU A 294 -8.74 -19.13 13.84
C GLU A 294 -9.32 -20.15 12.85
N ALA A 295 -10.65 -20.32 12.83
CA ALA A 295 -11.30 -21.13 11.80
C ALA A 295 -11.07 -20.55 10.39
N PHE A 296 -11.18 -19.23 10.25
CA PHE A 296 -10.86 -18.53 8.99
C PHE A 296 -9.39 -18.69 8.62
N ARG A 297 -8.48 -18.45 9.56
CA ARG A 297 -7.02 -18.55 9.35
C ARG A 297 -6.60 -19.94 8.87
N THR A 298 -7.12 -20.98 9.53
CA THR A 298 -6.82 -22.37 9.18
C THR A 298 -7.30 -22.70 7.77
N THR A 299 -8.59 -22.47 7.49
CA THR A 299 -9.20 -22.79 6.19
C THR A 299 -8.53 -22.01 5.05
N ALA A 300 -8.28 -20.73 5.26
CA ALA A 300 -7.68 -19.87 4.26
C ALA A 300 -6.21 -20.22 4.03
N GLY A 301 -5.44 -20.49 5.08
CA GLY A 301 -4.04 -20.88 4.98
C GLY A 301 -3.85 -22.15 4.16
N GLU A 302 -4.65 -23.21 4.43
CA GLU A 302 -4.63 -24.46 3.65
C GLU A 302 -4.92 -24.21 2.16
N TYR A 303 -5.91 -23.36 1.86
CA TYR A 303 -6.25 -23.01 0.46
C TYR A 303 -5.10 -22.24 -0.21
N MET A 304 -4.54 -21.23 0.48
CA MET A 304 -3.48 -20.39 -0.07
C MET A 304 -2.20 -21.18 -0.35
N VAL A 305 -1.74 -21.99 0.59
CA VAL A 305 -0.57 -22.85 0.40
C VAL A 305 -0.79 -23.81 -0.78
N LYS A 306 -1.91 -24.51 -0.81
CA LYS A 306 -2.24 -25.44 -1.90
C LYS A 306 -2.24 -24.78 -3.28
N THR A 307 -2.75 -23.53 -3.35
CA THR A 307 -2.94 -22.83 -4.62
C THR A 307 -1.67 -22.15 -5.11
N TYR A 308 -0.89 -21.56 -4.20
CA TYR A 308 0.19 -20.64 -4.54
C TYR A 308 1.60 -21.12 -4.19
N ALA A 309 1.78 -22.23 -3.46
CA ALA A 309 3.11 -22.79 -3.21
C ALA A 309 3.93 -23.01 -4.50
N PRO A 310 3.35 -23.40 -5.65
CA PRO A 310 4.10 -23.50 -6.90
C PRO A 310 4.67 -22.17 -7.42
N ILE A 311 4.11 -21.02 -7.00
CA ILE A 311 4.53 -19.69 -7.40
C ILE A 311 5.50 -19.11 -6.38
N TRP A 312 5.17 -19.23 -5.09
CA TRP A 312 5.99 -18.67 -4.00
C TRP A 312 7.24 -19.47 -3.67
N GLY A 313 7.22 -20.75 -3.96
CA GLY A 313 8.15 -21.74 -3.42
C GLY A 313 7.59 -22.43 -2.19
N GLU A 314 7.96 -23.69 -2.02
CA GLU A 314 7.55 -24.52 -0.88
C GLU A 314 8.04 -23.90 0.43
N GLY A 315 7.16 -23.76 1.43
CA GLY A 315 7.48 -23.22 2.74
C GLY A 315 7.55 -21.68 2.83
N PHE A 316 7.38 -20.94 1.74
CA PHE A 316 7.50 -19.47 1.78
C PHE A 316 6.36 -18.81 2.59
N TYR A 317 5.13 -19.31 2.48
CA TYR A 317 4.01 -18.80 3.26
C TYR A 317 4.21 -19.02 4.77
N GLU A 318 4.68 -20.20 5.16
CA GLU A 318 5.00 -20.53 6.55
C GLU A 318 6.20 -19.71 7.05
N ALA A 319 7.18 -19.45 6.21
CA ALA A 319 8.32 -18.58 6.55
C ALA A 319 7.85 -17.15 6.82
N VAL A 320 6.96 -16.61 5.98
CA VAL A 320 6.35 -15.29 6.20
C VAL A 320 5.54 -15.28 7.49
N GLN A 321 4.65 -16.26 7.70
CA GLN A 321 3.87 -16.35 8.94
C GLN A 321 4.72 -16.57 10.19
N GLY A 322 5.79 -17.31 10.07
CA GLY A 322 6.70 -17.63 11.17
C GLY A 322 7.76 -16.56 11.44
N TRP A 323 7.83 -15.52 10.59
CA TRP A 323 8.83 -14.48 10.73
C TRP A 323 8.75 -13.84 12.12
N SER A 324 9.86 -13.82 12.82
CA SER A 324 10.00 -13.17 14.12
C SER A 324 11.42 -12.62 14.25
N ASP A 325 11.61 -11.56 15.01
CA ASP A 325 12.87 -10.86 15.28
C ASP A 325 13.99 -11.76 15.87
N LYS A 326 14.01 -13.03 15.52
CA LYS A 326 15.05 -13.98 15.91
C LYS A 326 16.12 -14.03 14.83
N GLN A 327 16.70 -12.91 14.53
CA GLN A 327 18.05 -12.90 13.93
C GLN A 327 18.81 -11.71 14.48
#